data_fed3b926d0db5451699bbc616b3856ae
#
_entry.id   fed3b926d0db5451699bbc616b3856ae
#
_cell.length_a   1.000
_cell.length_b   1.000
_cell.length_c   1.000
_cell.angle_alpha   90.00
_cell.angle_beta   90.00
_cell.angle_gamma   90.00
#
_symmetry.space_group_name_H-M   'P 1'
#
loop_
_entity.id
_entity.type
_entity.pdbx_description
1 polymer ?
#
loop_
_entity_poly.entity_id
_entity_poly.type
_entity_poly.pdbx_seq_one_letter_code
_entity_poly.pdbx_strand_id
1 'polypeptide(L)'
;RPYPTGRRSRPTTITHHMEPFVHLHVHSQYSLLDGQSSIDALIDKAQRDGMPAIALTDHGNMFGIKEFYNKVKKKNSKYTATIKDCEKELRALSDKEHPTEEETERIRKLSEKISTCRQSLFKPIIGCECYCARNGRLQKQEKDDLGGWHLLVLAKNFTGYKNLIKLVSLAWTEGFYRNPRIDKELLERYHEGLIVSSACLGGEIPQLIMAGKQDKAEESLLWLTGLFGEDFYLELQRHETHAPDADTTTYPKQVEVNRVLMELSRKHGVKLIATNDAHFVNEDD
;
A
#
# COMPACT_ATOMS: atom_id res chain seq x y z
N ARG A 1 22.60 -55.54 -31.16
CA ARG A 1 22.48 -54.14 -31.60
C ARG A 1 22.31 -53.29 -30.35
N PRO A 2 23.16 -52.26 -30.08
CA PRO A 2 23.02 -51.40 -28.90
C PRO A 2 21.97 -50.33 -29.14
N TYR A 3 21.21 -49.98 -28.09
CA TYR A 3 20.22 -48.90 -28.05
C TYR A 3 20.91 -47.51 -28.04
N PRO A 4 20.35 -46.48 -28.69
CA PRO A 4 20.92 -45.14 -28.67
C PRO A 4 20.63 -44.45 -27.33
N THR A 5 21.66 -43.90 -26.72
CA THR A 5 21.64 -43.08 -25.53
C THR A 5 20.92 -41.78 -25.81
N GLY A 6 19.73 -41.59 -25.23
CA GLY A 6 18.96 -40.37 -25.31
C GLY A 6 19.71 -39.21 -24.68
N ARG A 7 19.84 -38.12 -25.45
CA ARG A 7 20.29 -36.82 -24.95
C ARG A 7 19.30 -36.31 -23.87
N ARG A 8 19.78 -36.19 -22.65
CA ARG A 8 19.07 -35.47 -21.61
C ARG A 8 19.00 -33.97 -22.03
N SER A 9 17.80 -33.49 -22.36
CA SER A 9 17.53 -32.07 -22.48
C SER A 9 17.80 -31.40 -21.12
N ARG A 10 18.67 -30.38 -21.12
CA ARG A 10 18.88 -29.51 -19.95
C ARG A 10 17.54 -28.83 -19.63
N PRO A 11 17.13 -28.76 -18.34
CA PRO A 11 15.97 -27.98 -17.98
C PRO A 11 16.25 -26.53 -18.35
N THR A 12 15.41 -25.95 -19.20
CA THR A 12 15.34 -24.51 -19.45
C THR A 12 14.91 -23.87 -18.14
N THR A 13 15.82 -23.20 -17.46
CA THR A 13 15.51 -22.34 -16.32
C THR A 13 14.67 -21.19 -16.86
N ILE A 14 13.35 -21.28 -16.70
CA ILE A 14 12.47 -20.15 -16.92
C ILE A 14 12.76 -19.20 -15.77
N THR A 15 13.59 -18.19 -16.03
CA THR A 15 13.71 -17.04 -15.14
C THR A 15 12.38 -16.29 -15.24
N HIS A 16 11.46 -16.56 -14.30
CA HIS A 16 10.32 -15.69 -14.06
C HIS A 16 10.90 -14.34 -13.62
N HIS A 17 10.94 -13.37 -14.53
CA HIS A 17 11.04 -11.98 -14.15
C HIS A 17 9.77 -11.68 -13.35
N MET A 18 9.87 -11.76 -12.02
CA MET A 18 8.79 -11.26 -11.18
C MET A 18 8.72 -9.75 -11.37
N GLU A 19 7.56 -9.26 -11.78
CA GLU A 19 7.28 -7.84 -11.80
C GLU A 19 7.50 -7.25 -10.39
N PRO A 20 8.09 -6.05 -10.27
CA PRO A 20 8.34 -5.46 -8.97
C PRO A 20 7.02 -5.27 -8.21
N PHE A 21 6.92 -5.94 -7.06
CA PHE A 21 5.77 -5.87 -6.16
C PHE A 21 6.02 -4.88 -5.04
N VAL A 22 4.97 -4.23 -4.55
CA VAL A 22 4.99 -3.34 -3.38
C VAL A 22 3.81 -3.66 -2.49
N HIS A 23 4.05 -4.01 -1.23
CA HIS A 23 2.98 -4.16 -0.26
C HIS A 23 2.36 -2.79 0.07
N LEU A 24 1.06 -2.63 -0.23
CA LEU A 24 0.29 -1.39 0.01
C LEU A 24 -0.63 -1.49 1.22
N HIS A 25 -0.91 -2.69 1.73
CA HIS A 25 -1.74 -2.98 2.90
C HIS A 25 -0.91 -3.80 3.88
N VAL A 26 -0.42 -3.16 4.94
CA VAL A 26 0.58 -3.73 5.86
C VAL A 26 0.36 -3.21 7.28
N HIS A 27 0.38 -4.13 8.23
CA HIS A 27 0.20 -3.87 9.65
C HIS A 27 1.50 -4.10 10.42
N SER A 28 1.81 -3.17 11.31
CA SER A 28 2.92 -3.29 12.24
C SER A 28 2.43 -3.59 13.66
N GLN A 29 3.37 -3.67 14.60
CA GLN A 29 3.09 -3.77 16.03
C GLN A 29 2.16 -2.67 16.59
N TYR A 30 1.87 -1.62 15.82
CA TYR A 30 0.93 -0.56 16.18
C TYR A 30 -0.52 -0.89 15.78
N SER A 31 -0.76 -1.98 15.05
CA SER A 31 -2.06 -2.65 14.94
C SER A 31 -2.23 -3.58 16.15
N LEU A 32 -2.58 -2.97 17.31
CA LEU A 32 -2.36 -3.50 18.65
C LEU A 32 -2.96 -4.88 18.94
N LEU A 33 -3.95 -5.33 18.18
CA LEU A 33 -4.66 -6.59 18.45
C LEU A 33 -4.12 -7.76 17.62
N ASP A 34 -3.50 -7.50 16.48
CA ASP A 34 -3.19 -8.52 15.48
C ASP A 34 -1.89 -8.27 14.68
N GLY A 35 -1.29 -7.08 14.78
CA GLY A 35 -0.02 -6.78 14.12
C GLY A 35 1.18 -7.22 14.97
N GLN A 36 1.99 -8.15 14.45
CA GLN A 36 3.20 -8.64 15.14
C GLN A 36 4.49 -8.01 14.61
N SER A 37 4.45 -7.48 13.40
CA SER A 37 5.64 -7.04 12.69
C SER A 37 6.26 -5.78 13.28
N SER A 38 7.55 -5.82 13.63
CA SER A 38 8.27 -4.57 13.93
C SER A 38 8.54 -3.78 12.65
N ILE A 39 8.57 -2.45 12.75
CA ILE A 39 8.83 -1.58 11.60
C ILE A 39 10.18 -1.88 10.94
N ASP A 40 11.23 -2.17 11.72
CA ASP A 40 12.53 -2.53 11.14
C ASP A 40 12.46 -3.83 10.34
N ALA A 41 11.81 -4.86 10.88
CA ALA A 41 11.67 -6.14 10.22
C ALA A 41 10.89 -6.04 8.90
N LEU A 42 9.82 -5.24 8.87
CA LEU A 42 9.05 -4.96 7.64
C LEU A 42 9.90 -4.30 6.56
N ILE A 43 10.65 -3.24 6.92
CA ILE A 43 11.53 -2.54 5.98
C ILE A 43 12.64 -3.46 5.47
N ASP A 44 13.27 -4.23 6.37
CA ASP A 44 14.36 -5.15 6.02
C ASP A 44 13.88 -6.27 5.11
N LYS A 45 12.70 -6.83 5.39
CA LYS A 45 12.09 -7.87 4.55
C LYS A 45 11.75 -7.34 3.15
N ALA A 46 11.09 -6.20 3.07
CA ALA A 46 10.76 -5.58 1.78
C ALA A 46 12.00 -5.29 0.93
N GLN A 47 13.08 -4.80 1.55
CA GLN A 47 14.34 -4.56 0.83
C GLN A 47 15.03 -5.86 0.40
N ARG A 48 15.02 -6.90 1.24
CA ARG A 48 15.56 -8.23 0.89
C ARG A 48 14.81 -8.88 -0.27
N ASP A 49 13.50 -8.66 -0.33
CA ASP A 49 12.65 -9.17 -1.41
C ASP A 49 12.72 -8.29 -2.68
N GLY A 50 13.59 -7.27 -2.70
CA GLY A 50 13.80 -6.40 -3.86
C GLY A 50 12.69 -5.37 -4.09
N MET A 51 11.82 -5.12 -3.11
CA MET A 51 10.76 -4.11 -3.23
C MET A 51 11.35 -2.71 -3.18
N PRO A 52 10.93 -1.78 -4.05
CA PRO A 52 11.40 -0.40 -4.03
C PRO A 52 10.70 0.46 -2.96
N ALA A 53 9.63 -0.05 -2.37
CA ALA A 53 8.78 0.66 -1.42
C ALA A 53 8.02 -0.33 -0.52
N ILE A 54 7.46 0.17 0.58
CA ILE A 54 6.44 -0.51 1.39
C ILE A 54 5.49 0.54 1.99
N ALA A 55 4.23 0.19 2.17
CA ALA A 55 3.30 1.00 2.94
C ALA A 55 3.31 0.62 4.42
N LEU A 56 2.85 1.55 5.27
CA LEU A 56 2.45 1.27 6.63
C LEU A 56 1.02 1.78 6.80
N THR A 57 0.09 0.88 7.16
CA THR A 57 -1.36 1.11 7.13
C THR A 57 -2.07 0.53 8.35
N ASP A 58 -1.53 0.76 9.54
CA ASP A 58 -2.06 0.24 10.79
C ASP A 58 -3.54 0.56 11.00
N HIS A 59 -4.25 -0.30 11.74
CA HIS A 59 -5.67 -0.18 12.03
C HIS A 59 -6.01 1.10 12.80
N GLY A 60 -6.73 2.02 12.15
CA GLY A 60 -7.30 3.23 12.73
C GLY A 60 -6.31 4.20 13.35
N ASN A 61 -5.01 4.05 13.11
CA ASN A 61 -4.00 4.92 13.69
C ASN A 61 -2.80 5.18 12.78
N MET A 62 -1.99 6.17 13.15
CA MET A 62 -0.74 6.55 12.49
C MET A 62 0.44 6.59 13.48
N PHE A 63 0.38 5.80 14.55
CA PHE A 63 1.36 5.87 15.66
C PHE A 63 2.77 5.51 15.20
N GLY A 64 2.91 4.52 14.32
CA GLY A 64 4.19 4.07 13.77
C GLY A 64 4.77 4.96 12.66
N ILE A 65 4.01 5.87 12.08
CA ILE A 65 4.40 6.60 10.85
C ILE A 65 5.69 7.41 11.03
N LYS A 66 5.85 8.09 12.18
CA LYS A 66 7.07 8.89 12.42
C LYS A 66 8.32 8.01 12.55
N GLU A 67 8.19 6.90 13.24
CA GLU A 67 9.26 5.91 13.37
C GLU A 67 9.61 5.32 11.99
N PHE A 68 8.60 4.86 11.25
CA PHE A 68 8.74 4.30 9.92
C PHE A 68 9.47 5.25 8.95
N TYR A 69 9.00 6.49 8.86
CA TYR A 69 9.63 7.51 8.01
C TYR A 69 11.09 7.76 8.37
N ASN A 70 11.39 7.90 9.67
CA ASN A 70 12.74 8.16 10.14
C ASN A 70 13.70 6.98 9.86
N LYS A 71 13.24 5.74 10.03
CA LYS A 71 14.02 4.53 9.74
C LYS A 71 14.34 4.42 8.25
N VAL A 72 13.36 4.65 7.38
CA VAL A 72 13.58 4.68 5.92
C VAL A 72 14.53 5.83 5.55
N LYS A 73 14.35 7.02 6.11
CA LYS A 73 15.26 8.16 5.89
C LYS A 73 16.70 7.83 6.28
N LYS A 74 16.89 7.14 7.42
CA LYS A 74 18.22 6.69 7.87
C LYS A 74 18.84 5.70 6.89
N LYS A 75 18.07 4.71 6.40
CA LYS A 75 18.55 3.74 5.39
C LYS A 75 18.93 4.41 4.07
N ASN A 76 18.20 5.43 3.66
CA ASN A 76 18.47 6.21 2.45
C ASN A 76 19.62 7.23 2.60
N SER A 77 20.14 7.46 3.79
CA SER A 77 21.07 8.57 4.09
C SER A 77 22.31 8.59 3.19
N LYS A 78 22.89 7.42 2.89
CA LYS A 78 24.06 7.29 2.01
C LYS A 78 23.73 7.78 0.59
N TYR A 79 22.60 7.35 0.04
CA TYR A 79 22.17 7.74 -1.31
C TYR A 79 21.81 9.22 -1.37
N THR A 80 21.08 9.74 -0.37
CA THR A 80 20.70 11.16 -0.31
C THR A 80 21.92 12.09 -0.15
N ALA A 81 22.93 11.70 0.62
CA ALA A 81 24.19 12.43 0.71
C ALA A 81 24.91 12.47 -0.64
N THR A 82 25.06 11.30 -1.29
CA THR A 82 25.69 11.20 -2.61
C THR A 82 24.96 12.06 -3.65
N ILE A 83 23.62 12.02 -3.67
CA ILE A 83 22.81 12.85 -4.58
C ILE A 83 23.11 14.33 -4.36
N LYS A 84 23.07 14.78 -3.09
CA LYS A 84 23.30 16.18 -2.72
C LYS A 84 24.68 16.67 -3.15
N ASP A 85 25.72 15.86 -2.94
CA ASP A 85 27.10 16.21 -3.33
C ASP A 85 27.24 16.28 -4.85
N CYS A 86 26.68 15.28 -5.56
CA CYS A 86 26.71 15.27 -7.03
C CYS A 86 25.90 16.44 -7.64
N GLU A 87 24.72 16.78 -7.06
CA GLU A 87 23.92 17.92 -7.51
C GLU A 87 24.64 19.25 -7.31
N LYS A 88 25.39 19.40 -6.21
CA LYS A 88 26.21 20.60 -5.95
C LYS A 88 27.31 20.76 -6.99
N GLU A 89 28.03 19.67 -7.29
CA GLU A 89 29.09 19.68 -8.33
C GLU A 89 28.50 19.91 -9.73
N LEU A 90 27.38 19.26 -10.04
CA LEU A 90 26.67 19.39 -11.31
C LEU A 90 26.24 20.84 -11.57
N ARG A 91 25.69 21.54 -10.57
CA ARG A 91 25.33 22.97 -10.70
C ARG A 91 26.54 23.82 -11.03
N ALA A 92 27.64 23.64 -10.29
CA ALA A 92 28.87 24.42 -10.50
C ALA A 92 29.48 24.24 -11.90
N LEU A 93 29.29 23.05 -12.51
CA LEU A 93 29.77 22.78 -13.88
C LEU A 93 28.79 23.29 -14.95
N SER A 94 27.46 23.20 -14.68
CA SER A 94 26.43 23.63 -15.62
C SER A 94 26.28 25.15 -15.74
N ASP A 95 26.75 25.91 -14.74
CA ASP A 95 26.71 27.38 -14.76
C ASP A 95 27.82 27.99 -15.68
N LYS A 96 28.70 27.15 -16.27
CA LYS A 96 29.74 27.59 -17.19
C LYS A 96 29.19 27.79 -18.60
N GLU A 97 29.44 28.94 -19.22
CA GLU A 97 28.99 29.24 -20.58
C GLU A 97 29.63 28.32 -21.65
N HIS A 98 30.87 27.87 -21.43
CA HIS A 98 31.62 27.00 -22.36
C HIS A 98 32.32 25.88 -21.59
N PRO A 99 31.65 24.79 -21.25
CA PRO A 99 32.29 23.66 -20.59
C PRO A 99 33.25 22.93 -21.53
N THR A 100 34.39 22.50 -21.03
CA THR A 100 35.34 21.66 -21.77
C THR A 100 34.77 20.27 -22.04
N GLU A 101 35.39 19.50 -22.94
CA GLU A 101 34.98 18.10 -23.17
C GLU A 101 35.06 17.24 -21.90
N GLU A 102 36.08 17.45 -21.07
CA GLU A 102 36.23 16.76 -19.79
C GLU A 102 35.11 17.12 -18.80
N GLU A 103 34.73 18.39 -18.74
CA GLU A 103 33.63 18.89 -17.93
C GLU A 103 32.27 18.35 -18.40
N THR A 104 32.08 18.28 -19.73
CA THR A 104 30.87 17.69 -20.31
C THR A 104 30.74 16.22 -19.97
N GLU A 105 31.81 15.44 -20.05
CA GLU A 105 31.82 14.03 -19.64
C GLU A 105 31.61 13.89 -18.12
N ARG A 106 32.14 14.81 -17.33
CA ARG A 106 31.89 14.84 -15.88
C ARG A 106 30.42 15.08 -15.55
N ILE A 107 29.77 16.02 -16.23
CA ILE A 107 28.33 16.31 -16.11
C ILE A 107 27.51 15.05 -16.41
N ARG A 108 27.84 14.31 -17.49
CA ARG A 108 27.16 13.06 -17.84
C ARG A 108 27.29 12.03 -16.73
N LYS A 109 28.50 11.78 -16.23
CA LYS A 109 28.77 10.82 -15.13
C LYS A 109 28.06 11.17 -13.84
N LEU A 110 28.01 12.46 -13.46
CA LEU A 110 27.27 12.93 -12.28
C LEU A 110 25.79 12.71 -12.45
N SER A 111 25.21 12.99 -13.60
CA SER A 111 23.80 12.78 -13.92
C SER A 111 23.41 11.30 -13.84
N GLU A 112 24.24 10.41 -14.38
CA GLU A 112 24.05 8.95 -14.29
C GLU A 112 24.11 8.47 -12.83
N LYS A 113 25.10 8.96 -12.06
CA LYS A 113 25.25 8.62 -10.66
C LYS A 113 24.06 9.09 -9.82
N ILE A 114 23.55 10.29 -10.06
CA ILE A 114 22.33 10.82 -9.41
C ILE A 114 21.13 9.91 -9.75
N SER A 115 20.96 9.57 -11.03
CA SER A 115 19.88 8.68 -11.46
C SER A 115 19.92 7.32 -10.76
N THR A 116 21.09 6.68 -10.75
CA THR A 116 21.29 5.39 -10.06
C THR A 116 21.00 5.48 -8.57
N CYS A 117 21.49 6.53 -7.89
CA CYS A 117 21.19 6.72 -6.48
C CYS A 117 19.70 6.97 -6.22
N ARG A 118 19.01 7.72 -7.09
CA ARG A 118 17.55 7.95 -6.98
C ARG A 118 16.76 6.65 -7.13
N GLN A 119 17.15 5.79 -8.07
CA GLN A 119 16.53 4.46 -8.26
C GLN A 119 16.77 3.52 -7.07
N SER A 120 17.86 3.74 -6.31
CA SER A 120 18.20 2.96 -5.12
C SER A 120 17.51 3.44 -3.83
N LEU A 121 16.77 4.57 -3.88
CA LEU A 121 16.03 5.07 -2.74
C LEU A 121 14.83 4.16 -2.45
N PHE A 122 14.74 3.66 -1.22
CA PHE A 122 13.56 2.96 -0.72
C PHE A 122 12.48 3.97 -0.33
N LYS A 123 11.23 3.77 -0.80
CA LYS A 123 10.14 4.73 -0.60
C LYS A 123 9.22 4.29 0.55
N PRO A 124 9.04 5.11 1.62
CA PRO A 124 7.98 4.91 2.59
C PRO A 124 6.65 5.41 2.01
N ILE A 125 5.63 4.55 2.01
CA ILE A 125 4.26 4.92 1.66
C ILE A 125 3.47 5.04 2.96
N ILE A 126 2.90 6.22 3.20
CA ILE A 126 2.20 6.54 4.44
C ILE A 126 0.71 6.31 4.24
N GLY A 127 0.11 5.53 5.13
CA GLY A 127 -1.31 5.24 5.09
C GLY A 127 -1.91 4.91 6.45
N CYS A 128 -3.15 4.49 6.43
CA CYS A 128 -3.91 3.96 7.54
C CYS A 128 -5.06 3.12 6.98
N GLU A 129 -5.30 1.96 7.55
CA GLU A 129 -6.56 1.27 7.36
C GLU A 129 -7.59 1.86 8.31
N CYS A 130 -8.42 2.74 7.80
CA CYS A 130 -9.43 3.44 8.57
C CYS A 130 -10.68 2.57 8.80
N TYR A 131 -11.33 2.78 9.92
CA TYR A 131 -12.70 2.28 10.14
C TYR A 131 -13.70 3.34 9.69
N CYS A 132 -14.61 2.99 8.77
CA CYS A 132 -15.65 3.87 8.26
C CYS A 132 -17.00 3.54 8.91
N ALA A 133 -17.58 4.46 9.66
CA ALA A 133 -18.85 4.28 10.35
C ALA A 133 -20.00 4.06 9.35
N ARG A 134 -20.89 3.09 9.65
CA ARG A 134 -22.03 2.73 8.80
C ARG A 134 -23.10 3.81 8.78
N ASN A 135 -23.40 4.38 9.96
CA ASN A 135 -24.50 5.34 10.19
C ASN A 135 -23.99 6.74 10.57
N GLY A 136 -22.69 7.03 10.28
CA GLY A 136 -22.03 8.26 10.71
C GLY A 136 -21.26 8.10 12.03
N ARG A 137 -20.13 8.80 12.15
CA ARG A 137 -19.17 8.66 13.27
C ARG A 137 -19.74 9.04 14.64
N LEU A 138 -20.76 9.91 14.65
CA LEU A 138 -21.36 10.40 15.89
C LEU A 138 -22.42 9.43 16.47
N GLN A 139 -22.90 8.47 15.67
CA GLN A 139 -23.82 7.43 16.14
C GLN A 139 -23.07 6.39 16.98
N LYS A 140 -23.53 6.17 18.23
CA LYS A 140 -22.83 5.33 19.22
C LYS A 140 -23.79 4.51 20.08
N GLN A 141 -24.97 4.22 19.58
CA GLN A 141 -26.02 3.61 20.39
C GLN A 141 -26.38 2.18 19.99
N GLU A 142 -26.24 1.84 18.71
CA GLU A 142 -26.68 0.56 18.21
C GLU A 142 -25.50 -0.40 17.98
N LYS A 143 -25.81 -1.70 17.92
CA LYS A 143 -24.82 -2.74 17.65
C LYS A 143 -24.16 -2.53 16.28
N ASP A 144 -24.91 -2.03 15.29
CA ASP A 144 -24.40 -1.76 13.95
C ASP A 144 -23.48 -0.53 13.90
N ASP A 145 -23.48 0.30 14.94
CA ASP A 145 -22.55 1.42 15.08
C ASP A 145 -21.17 0.96 15.60
N LEU A 146 -21.07 -0.27 16.12
CA LEU A 146 -19.80 -0.82 16.61
C LEU A 146 -18.84 -1.10 15.44
N GLY A 147 -17.59 -0.75 15.62
CA GLY A 147 -16.54 -1.05 14.65
C GLY A 147 -16.57 -0.09 13.46
N GLY A 148 -16.94 -0.56 12.29
CA GLY A 148 -16.94 0.16 11.03
C GLY A 148 -16.42 -0.74 9.91
N TRP A 149 -16.64 -0.34 8.67
CA TRP A 149 -16.03 -0.98 7.51
C TRP A 149 -14.58 -0.53 7.34
N HIS A 150 -13.73 -1.42 6.91
CA HIS A 150 -12.35 -1.08 6.59
C HIS A 150 -12.28 -0.25 5.31
N LEU A 151 -11.39 0.73 5.29
CA LEU A 151 -11.07 1.55 4.14
C LEU A 151 -9.57 1.83 4.13
N LEU A 152 -8.87 1.37 3.10
CA LEU A 152 -7.44 1.62 3.00
C LEU A 152 -7.21 3.02 2.42
N VAL A 153 -6.50 3.87 3.16
CA VAL A 153 -6.24 5.26 2.81
C VAL A 153 -4.74 5.53 2.80
N LEU A 154 -4.21 5.97 1.65
CA LEU A 154 -2.81 6.30 1.47
C LEU A 154 -2.64 7.80 1.16
N ALA A 155 -1.58 8.41 1.67
CA ALA A 155 -1.22 9.79 1.34
C ALA A 155 -0.49 9.86 -0.01
N LYS A 156 -1.09 10.47 -1.02
CA LYS A 156 -0.52 10.70 -2.34
C LYS A 156 0.58 11.78 -2.32
N ASN A 157 0.39 12.79 -1.48
CA ASN A 157 1.26 13.95 -1.34
C ASN A 157 1.17 14.56 0.07
N PHE A 158 1.84 15.70 0.29
CA PHE A 158 1.84 16.34 1.61
C PHE A 158 0.47 16.89 2.04
N THR A 159 -0.38 17.32 1.10
CA THR A 159 -1.78 17.69 1.40
C THR A 159 -2.55 16.48 1.91
N GLY A 160 -2.47 15.35 1.19
CA GLY A 160 -3.08 14.09 1.62
C GLY A 160 -2.56 13.60 2.97
N TYR A 161 -1.25 13.73 3.26
CA TYR A 161 -0.70 13.41 4.58
C TYR A 161 -1.35 14.24 5.70
N LYS A 162 -1.51 15.54 5.50
CA LYS A 162 -2.20 16.40 6.47
C LYS A 162 -3.67 16.05 6.62
N ASN A 163 -4.35 15.74 5.52
CA ASN A 163 -5.75 15.33 5.52
C ASN A 163 -5.92 13.97 6.23
N LEU A 164 -5.03 13.01 6.00
CA LEU A 164 -5.05 11.72 6.70
C LEU A 164 -4.86 11.91 8.21
N ILE A 165 -3.94 12.78 8.65
CA ILE A 165 -3.81 13.13 10.07
C ILE A 165 -5.12 13.69 10.62
N LYS A 166 -5.82 14.56 9.89
CA LYS A 166 -7.11 15.10 10.30
C LYS A 166 -8.18 14.02 10.42
N LEU A 167 -8.30 13.15 9.42
CA LEU A 167 -9.22 12.02 9.43
C LEU A 167 -9.00 11.13 10.65
N VAL A 168 -7.77 10.67 10.87
CA VAL A 168 -7.43 9.80 12.00
C VAL A 168 -7.63 10.51 13.35
N SER A 169 -7.25 11.79 13.46
CA SER A 169 -7.46 12.55 14.71
C SER A 169 -8.94 12.71 15.05
N LEU A 170 -9.79 13.04 14.06
CA LEU A 170 -11.24 13.15 14.27
C LEU A 170 -11.89 11.79 14.52
N ALA A 171 -11.38 10.73 13.93
CA ALA A 171 -11.81 9.36 14.26
C ALA A 171 -11.64 9.04 15.76
N TRP A 172 -10.52 9.44 16.34
CA TRP A 172 -10.22 9.23 17.75
C TRP A 172 -11.01 10.17 18.67
N THR A 173 -11.13 11.45 18.33
CA THR A 173 -11.73 12.46 19.22
C THR A 173 -13.24 12.51 19.14
N GLU A 174 -13.82 12.25 17.97
CA GLU A 174 -15.28 12.31 17.75
C GLU A 174 -15.89 10.94 17.48
N GLY A 175 -15.22 10.14 16.63
CA GLY A 175 -15.77 8.91 16.07
C GLY A 175 -15.53 7.65 16.90
N PHE A 176 -14.81 7.73 18.03
CA PHE A 176 -14.47 6.54 18.81
C PHE A 176 -15.71 5.87 19.41
N TYR A 177 -15.98 4.65 18.94
CA TYR A 177 -16.95 3.73 19.52
C TYR A 177 -16.48 2.30 19.24
N ARG A 178 -15.81 1.69 20.22
CA ARG A 178 -14.99 0.48 20.13
C ARG A 178 -13.73 0.69 19.25
N ASN A 179 -13.89 1.23 18.04
CA ASN A 179 -12.81 1.61 17.11
C ASN A 179 -12.88 3.10 16.79
N PRO A 180 -11.77 3.75 16.42
CA PRO A 180 -11.76 5.12 15.92
C PRO A 180 -12.33 5.14 14.49
N ARG A 181 -13.49 5.78 14.29
CA ARG A 181 -14.24 5.74 13.03
C ARG A 181 -14.27 7.09 12.34
N ILE A 182 -13.93 7.10 11.08
CA ILE A 182 -14.28 8.18 10.15
C ILE A 182 -15.67 7.92 9.56
N ASP A 183 -16.17 8.83 8.73
CA ASP A 183 -17.39 8.65 7.97
C ASP A 183 -17.32 9.37 6.61
N LYS A 184 -18.39 9.26 5.82
CA LYS A 184 -18.50 9.88 4.49
C LYS A 184 -18.37 11.39 4.55
N GLU A 185 -18.94 12.06 5.58
CA GLU A 185 -18.81 13.52 5.77
C GLU A 185 -17.35 13.95 5.92
N LEU A 186 -16.56 13.24 6.72
CA LEU A 186 -15.14 13.53 6.88
C LEU A 186 -14.35 13.25 5.59
N LEU A 187 -14.70 12.19 4.88
CA LEU A 187 -14.05 11.88 3.59
C LEU A 187 -14.34 12.98 2.57
N GLU A 188 -15.58 13.45 2.42
CA GLU A 188 -15.93 14.58 1.54
C GLU A 188 -15.11 15.82 1.87
N ARG A 189 -14.89 16.09 3.14
CA ARG A 189 -14.15 17.25 3.62
C ARG A 189 -12.64 17.18 3.44
N TYR A 190 -12.05 15.97 3.55
CA TYR A 190 -10.60 15.78 3.63
C TYR A 190 -10.07 14.80 2.59
N HIS A 191 -10.73 14.59 1.44
CA HIS A 191 -10.34 13.64 0.39
C HIS A 191 -9.11 14.05 -0.41
N GLU A 192 -8.82 15.36 -0.49
CA GLU A 192 -7.77 15.87 -1.37
C GLU A 192 -6.40 15.28 -1.06
N GLY A 193 -5.71 14.79 -2.12
CA GLY A 193 -4.37 14.22 -2.03
C GLY A 193 -4.31 12.84 -1.38
N LEU A 194 -5.43 12.13 -1.28
CA LEU A 194 -5.52 10.76 -0.83
C LEU A 194 -5.69 9.78 -2.01
N ILE A 195 -5.16 8.58 -1.83
CA ILE A 195 -5.45 7.39 -2.64
C ILE A 195 -6.20 6.43 -1.74
N VAL A 196 -7.28 5.84 -2.25
CA VAL A 196 -8.16 4.99 -1.46
C VAL A 196 -8.41 3.66 -2.16
N SER A 197 -8.53 2.58 -1.40
CA SER A 197 -8.99 1.30 -1.92
C SER A 197 -10.13 0.70 -1.09
N SER A 198 -10.81 -0.29 -1.68
CA SER A 198 -11.94 -1.00 -1.07
C SER A 198 -11.56 -1.84 0.16
N ALA A 199 -10.28 -1.89 0.53
CA ALA A 199 -9.70 -2.67 1.61
C ALA A 199 -9.92 -4.20 1.48
N CYS A 200 -9.74 -4.93 2.58
CA CYS A 200 -9.89 -6.39 2.68
C CYS A 200 -11.37 -6.82 2.72
N LEU A 201 -11.65 -8.07 3.11
CA LEU A 201 -13.04 -8.55 3.31
C LEU A 201 -13.82 -7.72 4.33
N GLY A 202 -13.15 -6.96 5.21
CA GLY A 202 -13.77 -6.01 6.15
C GLY A 202 -14.31 -4.73 5.53
N GLY A 203 -13.98 -4.44 4.26
CA GLY A 203 -14.41 -3.24 3.55
C GLY A 203 -15.90 -3.19 3.24
N GLU A 204 -16.47 -1.98 3.02
CA GLU A 204 -17.91 -1.80 2.73
C GLU A 204 -18.34 -2.59 1.50
N ILE A 205 -17.64 -2.45 0.38
CA ILE A 205 -17.98 -3.12 -0.88
C ILE A 205 -17.88 -4.65 -0.74
N PRO A 206 -16.77 -5.24 -0.24
CA PRO A 206 -16.70 -6.67 0.01
C PRO A 206 -17.78 -7.20 0.95
N GLN A 207 -18.09 -6.50 2.04
CA GLN A 207 -19.14 -6.90 2.99
C GLN A 207 -20.53 -6.90 2.34
N LEU A 208 -20.85 -5.93 1.51
CA LEU A 208 -22.10 -5.86 0.78
C LEU A 208 -22.22 -6.97 -0.27
N ILE A 209 -21.11 -7.33 -0.94
CA ILE A 209 -21.06 -8.46 -1.87
C ILE A 209 -21.34 -9.77 -1.12
N MET A 210 -20.66 -10.04 -0.02
CA MET A 210 -20.87 -11.24 0.79
C MET A 210 -22.28 -11.33 1.39
N ALA A 211 -22.93 -10.18 1.63
CA ALA A 211 -24.32 -10.11 2.07
C ALA A 211 -25.34 -10.26 0.91
N GLY A 212 -24.91 -10.50 -0.33
CA GLY A 212 -25.76 -10.58 -1.50
C GLY A 212 -26.41 -9.25 -1.95
N LYS A 213 -25.89 -8.11 -1.45
CA LYS A 213 -26.40 -6.75 -1.70
C LYS A 213 -25.58 -6.06 -2.80
N GLN A 214 -25.51 -6.66 -3.98
CA GLN A 214 -24.65 -6.18 -5.07
C GLN A 214 -25.00 -4.76 -5.54
N ASP A 215 -26.28 -4.40 -5.60
CA ASP A 215 -26.72 -3.04 -5.98
C ASP A 215 -26.13 -1.99 -5.00
N LYS A 216 -26.14 -2.27 -3.69
CA LYS A 216 -25.56 -1.40 -2.69
C LYS A 216 -24.03 -1.35 -2.76
N ALA A 217 -23.39 -2.47 -3.10
CA ALA A 217 -21.95 -2.50 -3.34
C ALA A 217 -21.57 -1.60 -4.53
N GLU A 218 -22.36 -1.62 -5.59
CA GLU A 218 -22.20 -0.75 -6.75
C GLU A 218 -22.46 0.73 -6.42
N GLU A 219 -23.50 1.05 -5.63
CA GLU A 219 -23.76 2.41 -5.13
C GLU A 219 -22.56 2.96 -4.34
N SER A 220 -22.00 2.14 -3.43
CA SER A 220 -20.80 2.52 -2.67
C SER A 220 -19.59 2.74 -3.56
N LEU A 221 -19.36 1.86 -4.56
CA LEU A 221 -18.33 2.03 -5.56
C LEU A 221 -18.46 3.37 -6.30
N LEU A 222 -19.67 3.68 -6.78
CA LEU A 222 -19.92 4.90 -7.54
C LEU A 222 -19.72 6.17 -6.67
N TRP A 223 -20.08 6.11 -5.40
CA TRP A 223 -19.82 7.21 -4.47
C TRP A 223 -18.32 7.41 -4.27
N LEU A 224 -17.55 6.33 -4.02
CA LEU A 224 -16.11 6.40 -3.83
C LEU A 224 -15.39 6.88 -5.10
N THR A 225 -15.76 6.36 -6.25
CA THR A 225 -15.21 6.83 -7.53
C THR A 225 -15.59 8.26 -7.86
N GLY A 226 -16.79 8.71 -7.49
CA GLY A 226 -17.22 10.10 -7.63
C GLY A 226 -16.37 11.05 -6.78
N LEU A 227 -15.94 10.62 -5.59
CA LEU A 227 -15.15 11.44 -4.67
C LEU A 227 -13.65 11.42 -4.99
N PHE A 228 -13.07 10.25 -5.29
CA PHE A 228 -11.62 10.07 -5.45
C PHE A 228 -11.17 9.96 -6.92
N GLY A 229 -12.09 9.77 -7.86
CA GLY A 229 -11.77 9.64 -9.28
C GLY A 229 -10.75 8.54 -9.56
N GLU A 230 -9.69 8.91 -10.26
CA GLU A 230 -8.56 8.03 -10.63
C GLU A 230 -7.73 7.50 -9.44
N ASP A 231 -7.90 8.08 -8.26
CA ASP A 231 -7.21 7.72 -7.03
C ASP A 231 -8.01 6.70 -6.18
N PHE A 232 -9.13 6.16 -6.70
CA PHE A 232 -9.86 5.04 -6.12
C PHE A 232 -9.51 3.72 -6.81
N TYR A 233 -9.34 2.64 -6.02
CA TYR A 233 -8.99 1.31 -6.49
C TYR A 233 -9.86 0.24 -5.83
N LEU A 234 -10.18 -0.82 -6.57
CA LEU A 234 -10.71 -2.05 -5.99
C LEU A 234 -9.55 -2.98 -5.62
N GLU A 235 -9.56 -3.47 -4.39
CA GLU A 235 -8.48 -4.27 -3.81
C GLU A 235 -8.80 -5.76 -3.87
N LEU A 236 -7.89 -6.53 -4.47
CA LEU A 236 -7.97 -7.98 -4.57
C LEU A 236 -6.96 -8.61 -3.61
N GLN A 237 -7.42 -9.59 -2.83
CA GLN A 237 -6.60 -10.37 -1.92
C GLN A 237 -6.79 -11.87 -2.16
N ARG A 238 -5.74 -12.67 -1.94
CA ARG A 238 -5.79 -14.13 -2.05
C ARG A 238 -4.89 -14.76 -0.97
N HIS A 239 -5.50 -15.29 0.07
CA HIS A 239 -4.81 -15.96 1.16
C HIS A 239 -5.10 -17.47 1.13
N GLU A 240 -4.68 -18.12 0.04
CA GLU A 240 -4.75 -19.57 -0.07
C GLU A 240 -3.68 -20.19 0.83
N THR A 241 -4.10 -21.12 1.69
CA THR A 241 -3.19 -21.82 2.59
C THR A 241 -3.47 -23.31 2.57
N HIS A 242 -2.41 -24.07 2.72
CA HIS A 242 -2.45 -25.54 2.86
C HIS A 242 -1.87 -25.99 4.19
N ALA A 243 -1.56 -25.07 5.11
CA ALA A 243 -1.08 -25.39 6.44
C ALA A 243 -2.19 -26.13 7.24
N PRO A 244 -1.86 -27.21 7.97
CA PRO A 244 -2.85 -28.08 8.59
C PRO A 244 -3.78 -27.38 9.61
N ASP A 245 -3.27 -26.35 10.29
CA ASP A 245 -3.99 -25.64 11.36
C ASP A 245 -4.46 -24.24 10.93
N ALA A 246 -4.35 -23.90 9.65
CA ALA A 246 -4.74 -22.58 9.16
C ALA A 246 -6.25 -22.44 8.92
N ASP A 247 -6.78 -21.23 9.08
CA ASP A 247 -8.15 -20.91 8.69
C ASP A 247 -8.32 -20.96 7.16
N THR A 248 -9.03 -21.98 6.69
CA THR A 248 -9.36 -22.18 5.26
C THR A 248 -10.65 -21.48 4.83
N THR A 249 -11.35 -20.77 5.74
CA THR A 249 -12.66 -20.15 5.44
C THR A 249 -12.55 -18.80 4.74
N THR A 250 -11.41 -18.15 4.84
CA THR A 250 -11.15 -16.82 4.25
C THR A 250 -10.99 -16.88 2.74
N TYR A 251 -10.18 -17.80 2.22
CA TYR A 251 -9.88 -17.88 0.80
C TYR A 251 -11.10 -18.08 -0.13
N PRO A 252 -12.05 -18.98 0.16
CA PRO A 252 -13.26 -19.11 -0.66
C PRO A 252 -14.07 -17.82 -0.75
N LYS A 253 -14.18 -17.07 0.34
CA LYS A 253 -14.86 -15.75 0.37
C LYS A 253 -14.13 -14.75 -0.51
N GLN A 254 -12.80 -14.71 -0.44
CA GLN A 254 -11.99 -13.85 -1.29
C GLN A 254 -12.15 -14.17 -2.77
N VAL A 255 -12.21 -15.46 -3.15
CA VAL A 255 -12.43 -15.87 -4.54
C VAL A 255 -13.77 -15.35 -5.06
N GLU A 256 -14.86 -15.49 -4.29
CA GLU A 256 -16.19 -15.00 -4.66
C GLU A 256 -16.21 -13.46 -4.76
N VAL A 257 -15.71 -12.77 -3.75
CA VAL A 257 -15.64 -11.30 -3.72
C VAL A 257 -14.80 -10.79 -4.88
N ASN A 258 -13.61 -11.34 -5.11
CA ASN A 258 -12.73 -10.93 -6.21
C ASN A 258 -13.38 -11.06 -7.57
N ARG A 259 -14.18 -12.11 -7.79
CA ARG A 259 -14.93 -12.29 -9.05
C ARG A 259 -15.86 -11.09 -9.30
N VAL A 260 -16.63 -10.69 -8.29
CA VAL A 260 -17.56 -9.54 -8.39
C VAL A 260 -16.80 -8.23 -8.52
N LEU A 261 -15.70 -8.03 -7.76
CA LEU A 261 -14.86 -6.82 -7.87
C LEU A 261 -14.27 -6.68 -9.27
N MET A 262 -13.83 -7.78 -9.91
CA MET A 262 -13.34 -7.74 -11.30
C MET A 262 -14.46 -7.43 -12.30
N GLU A 263 -15.68 -7.86 -12.05
CA GLU A 263 -16.86 -7.52 -12.89
C GLU A 263 -17.18 -6.02 -12.75
N LEU A 264 -17.23 -5.48 -11.52
CA LEU A 264 -17.45 -4.07 -11.25
C LEU A 264 -16.32 -3.19 -11.83
N SER A 265 -15.06 -3.63 -11.71
CA SER A 265 -13.91 -2.96 -12.32
C SER A 265 -14.09 -2.79 -13.83
N ARG A 266 -14.44 -3.86 -14.55
CA ARG A 266 -14.67 -3.81 -16.00
C ARG A 266 -15.88 -2.94 -16.37
N LYS A 267 -16.96 -3.02 -15.59
CA LYS A 267 -18.20 -2.26 -15.83
C LYS A 267 -17.99 -0.75 -15.68
N HIS A 268 -17.21 -0.33 -14.70
CA HIS A 268 -17.04 1.08 -14.34
C HIS A 268 -15.66 1.67 -14.65
N GLY A 269 -14.74 0.87 -15.22
CA GLY A 269 -13.39 1.31 -15.53
C GLY A 269 -12.52 1.61 -14.31
N VAL A 270 -12.84 1.03 -13.14
CA VAL A 270 -12.09 1.23 -11.90
C VAL A 270 -10.88 0.31 -11.87
N LYS A 271 -9.71 0.85 -11.53
CA LYS A 271 -8.46 0.09 -11.48
C LYS A 271 -8.46 -0.91 -10.33
N LEU A 272 -7.76 -2.02 -10.55
CA LEU A 272 -7.55 -3.07 -9.55
C LEU A 272 -6.13 -2.95 -8.96
N ILE A 273 -6.00 -3.25 -7.67
CA ILE A 273 -4.71 -3.49 -7.01
C ILE A 273 -4.73 -4.86 -6.34
N ALA A 274 -3.57 -5.48 -6.21
CA ALA A 274 -3.38 -6.69 -5.43
C ALA A 274 -2.61 -6.36 -4.15
N THR A 275 -3.11 -6.84 -3.01
CA THR A 275 -2.46 -6.67 -1.70
C THR A 275 -2.51 -7.97 -0.92
N ASN A 276 -1.75 -8.03 0.18
CA ASN A 276 -1.73 -9.21 1.04
C ASN A 276 -2.24 -8.95 2.46
N ASP A 277 -2.53 -7.69 2.82
CA ASP A 277 -2.99 -7.37 4.19
C ASP A 277 -2.05 -8.01 5.25
N ALA A 278 -0.76 -7.70 5.10
CA ALA A 278 0.30 -8.42 5.80
C ALA A 278 0.38 -7.99 7.27
N HIS A 279 0.22 -8.95 8.19
CA HIS A 279 0.31 -8.77 9.64
C HIS A 279 1.60 -9.36 10.24
N PHE A 280 2.31 -10.17 9.47
CA PHE A 280 3.53 -10.89 9.85
C PHE A 280 4.66 -10.60 8.87
N VAL A 281 5.92 -10.81 9.31
CA VAL A 281 7.10 -10.65 8.46
C VAL A 281 7.47 -11.98 7.80
N ASN A 282 7.43 -13.05 8.56
CA ASN A 282 7.82 -14.38 8.10
C ASN A 282 6.67 -15.37 8.32
N GLU A 283 6.74 -16.49 7.63
CA GLU A 283 5.74 -17.57 7.69
C GLU A 283 5.61 -18.19 9.09
N ASP A 284 6.68 -18.16 9.88
CA ASP A 284 6.75 -18.73 11.24
C ASP A 284 6.41 -17.73 12.36
N ASP A 285 6.05 -16.48 12.04
CA ASP A 285 5.75 -15.43 13.04
C ASP A 285 4.39 -15.62 13.73
#